data_514d23240837050762c8d0fa8ff02011
#
_entry.id   514d23240837050762c8d0fa8ff02011
#
_cell.length_a   1.000
_cell.length_b   1.000
_cell.length_c   1.000
_cell.angle_alpha   90.00
_cell.angle_beta   90.00
_cell.angle_gamma   90.00
#
_symmetry.space_group_name_H-M   'P 1'
#
loop_
_entity.id
_entity.type
_entity.pdbx_description
1 polymer ?
#
loop_
_entity_poly.entity_id
_entity_poly.type
_entity_poly.pdbx_seq_one_letter_code
_entity_poly.pdbx_strand_id
1 'polypeptide(L)'
;MSRNQVRRNLLLGAASTAVVAGSPLLGSLAHAQAKGITLDQIRSQGELRIGVEAAYVPFTFRREGKIVGYDVELAEIFCKSLGVKPNFIDTAWAGVIPSLYAKKFDIIMSAMSYTAERVKRVAFTIPYAEASQALLVRAGDETKIRGAEDLAGRVIGVKLGSPGQILQERLVEKIKAAKGQGYKEVRIFDDHPAAYIALAQNRVDAVFNTVPTLAMVLKDAPGKYAMVQGIGADNWAGIAARMEDTEIIRFIDGELKRMKADDSLYRLQEKWFGFRMKLAEGVPSFGG
;
A
#
# COMPACT_ATOMS: atom_id res chain seq x y z
N MET A 1 -1.68 39.89 -62.49
CA MET A 1 -1.73 41.36 -62.63
C MET A 1 -1.22 41.94 -61.32
N SER A 2 -0.08 42.40 -61.36
CA SER A 2 0.64 43.70 -61.54
C SER A 2 1.11 44.16 -60.16
N ARG A 3 2.44 44.07 -59.84
CA ARG A 3 3.50 45.09 -60.01
C ARG A 3 3.21 46.38 -59.17
N ASN A 4 4.09 46.91 -58.35
CA ASN A 4 5.48 47.35 -58.43
C ASN A 4 5.91 47.87 -57.04
N GLN A 5 7.07 47.51 -56.54
CA GLN A 5 8.41 48.12 -56.67
C GLN A 5 8.61 49.54 -56.07
N VAL A 6 9.58 49.59 -55.14
CA VAL A 6 10.79 50.40 -55.08
C VAL A 6 10.73 51.78 -54.39
N ARG A 7 11.56 52.00 -53.38
CA ARG A 7 12.77 52.84 -53.20
C ARG A 7 13.07 53.06 -51.73
N ARG A 8 14.13 52.51 -51.17
CA ARG A 8 15.49 53.02 -51.04
C ARG A 8 15.61 54.51 -50.61
N ASN A 9 16.07 54.73 -49.35
CA ASN A 9 17.06 55.75 -49.04
C ASN A 9 17.87 55.38 -47.80
N LEU A 10 19.21 55.37 -47.98
CA LEU A 10 20.24 55.38 -46.97
C LEU A 10 20.30 56.66 -46.22
N LEU A 11 20.57 56.67 -44.93
CA LEU A 11 21.38 57.68 -44.26
C LEU A 11 22.13 57.01 -43.08
N LEU A 12 23.43 57.19 -43.11
CA LEU A 12 24.41 56.81 -42.10
C LEU A 12 24.24 57.67 -40.82
N GLY A 13 24.43 57.04 -39.65
CA GLY A 13 24.53 57.76 -38.37
C GLY A 13 25.17 56.93 -37.29
N ALA A 14 26.43 57.12 -37.11
CA ALA A 14 27.36 56.97 -35.98
C ALA A 14 27.09 55.96 -34.87
N ALA A 15 28.09 55.12 -34.66
CA ALA A 15 28.28 54.20 -33.56
C ALA A 15 28.33 54.87 -32.17
N SER A 16 27.67 54.23 -31.22
CA SER A 16 28.01 54.35 -29.80
C SER A 16 27.93 52.95 -29.16
N THR A 17 29.08 52.38 -28.97
CA THR A 17 29.26 51.12 -28.25
C THR A 17 29.03 51.32 -26.75
N ALA A 18 27.88 50.96 -26.24
CA ALA A 18 27.67 50.76 -24.82
C ALA A 18 27.87 49.26 -24.49
N VAL A 19 29.02 48.96 -23.91
CA VAL A 19 29.31 47.65 -23.32
C VAL A 19 28.48 47.55 -22.04
N VAL A 20 27.34 46.88 -22.11
CA VAL A 20 26.60 46.44 -20.93
C VAL A 20 27.20 45.09 -20.51
N ALA A 21 28.01 45.11 -19.44
CA ALA A 21 28.48 43.92 -18.75
C ALA A 21 27.24 43.23 -18.12
N GLY A 22 26.65 42.30 -18.87
CA GLY A 22 25.61 41.40 -18.39
C GLY A 22 26.22 40.36 -17.47
N SER A 23 26.12 40.54 -16.15
CA SER A 23 26.34 39.44 -15.19
C SER A 23 25.30 38.36 -15.44
N PRO A 24 25.68 37.11 -15.66
CA PRO A 24 24.72 36.03 -15.66
C PRO A 24 24.26 35.80 -14.21
N LEU A 25 23.09 36.32 -13.86
CA LEU A 25 22.33 35.79 -12.73
C LEU A 25 21.94 34.35 -13.06
N LEU A 26 22.87 33.43 -12.86
CA LEU A 26 22.57 32.03 -12.67
C LEU A 26 21.78 31.94 -11.37
N GLY A 27 20.49 32.18 -11.45
CA GLY A 27 19.52 31.85 -10.43
C GLY A 27 19.61 30.35 -10.26
N SER A 28 20.33 29.91 -9.22
CA SER A 28 20.28 28.55 -8.69
C SER A 28 18.81 28.27 -8.38
N LEU A 29 18.13 27.54 -9.28
CA LEU A 29 16.88 26.87 -8.96
C LEU A 29 17.23 25.77 -7.95
N ALA A 30 17.47 26.20 -6.71
CA ALA A 30 17.41 25.29 -5.60
C ALA A 30 16.02 24.63 -5.68
N HIS A 31 15.97 23.38 -6.12
CA HIS A 31 14.81 22.54 -5.93
C HIS A 31 14.55 22.56 -4.43
N ALA A 32 13.59 23.36 -4.00
CA ALA A 32 13.08 23.30 -2.64
C ALA A 32 12.53 21.86 -2.48
N GLN A 33 13.36 20.99 -1.91
CA GLN A 33 12.94 19.66 -1.54
C GLN A 33 11.70 19.84 -0.68
N ALA A 34 10.57 19.31 -1.11
CA ALA A 34 9.31 19.45 -0.40
C ALA A 34 9.55 19.02 1.05
N LYS A 35 9.41 19.97 1.98
CA LYS A 35 9.67 19.71 3.38
C LYS A 35 8.53 18.85 3.89
N GLY A 36 8.85 17.64 4.37
CA GLY A 36 7.86 16.73 4.93
C GLY A 36 7.16 17.33 6.16
N ILE A 37 6.04 16.72 6.55
CA ILE A 37 5.34 17.10 7.77
C ILE A 37 6.22 16.80 8.99
N THR A 38 6.31 17.75 9.91
CA THR A 38 7.06 17.58 11.16
C THR A 38 6.15 17.07 12.28
N LEU A 39 6.74 16.45 13.32
CA LEU A 39 5.99 16.03 14.52
C LEU A 39 5.37 17.23 15.23
N ASP A 40 6.03 18.39 15.25
CA ASP A 40 5.49 19.60 15.86
C ASP A 40 4.28 20.15 15.11
N GLN A 41 4.27 20.04 13.78
CA GLN A 41 3.08 20.37 12.99
C GLN A 41 1.92 19.43 13.31
N ILE A 42 2.16 18.13 13.44
CA ILE A 42 1.12 17.16 13.83
C ILE A 42 0.61 17.46 15.25
N ARG A 43 1.50 17.75 16.19
CA ARG A 43 1.12 18.15 17.57
C ARG A 43 0.27 19.43 17.58
N SER A 44 0.65 20.44 16.81
CA SER A 44 -0.08 21.70 16.74
C SER A 44 -1.46 21.53 16.09
N GLN A 45 -1.65 20.57 15.19
CA GLN A 45 -2.95 20.20 14.61
C GLN A 45 -3.84 19.44 15.62
N GLY A 46 -3.25 18.85 16.66
CA GLY A 46 -3.96 18.07 17.67
C GLY A 46 -4.44 16.70 17.18
N GLU A 47 -4.16 16.33 15.94
CA GLU A 47 -4.55 15.05 15.35
C GLU A 47 -3.52 14.50 14.37
N LEU A 48 -3.48 13.16 14.25
CA LEU A 48 -2.81 12.45 13.17
C LEU A 48 -3.88 11.90 12.22
N ARG A 49 -3.87 12.33 10.97
CA ARG A 49 -4.81 11.86 9.94
C ARG A 49 -4.28 10.56 9.33
N ILE A 50 -5.10 9.52 9.37
CA ILE A 50 -4.71 8.14 9.04
C ILE A 50 -5.62 7.61 7.94
N GLY A 51 -5.07 7.37 6.76
CA GLY A 51 -5.77 6.72 5.65
C GLY A 51 -5.89 5.22 5.89
N VAL A 52 -7.10 4.71 5.84
CA VAL A 52 -7.43 3.30 6.07
C VAL A 52 -8.42 2.79 5.01
N GLU A 53 -8.46 1.48 4.81
CA GLU A 53 -9.58 0.82 4.14
C GLU A 53 -10.44 0.12 5.20
N ALA A 54 -11.62 0.66 5.48
CA ALA A 54 -12.47 0.16 6.56
C ALA A 54 -13.32 -1.08 6.18
N ALA A 55 -12.76 -1.92 5.31
CA ALA A 55 -13.30 -3.22 4.88
C ALA A 55 -12.28 -4.36 4.99
N TYR A 56 -11.18 -4.16 5.75
CA TYR A 56 -10.07 -5.10 5.83
C TYR A 56 -9.94 -5.73 7.22
N VAL A 57 -10.79 -6.72 7.51
CA VAL A 57 -10.80 -7.50 8.78
C VAL A 57 -9.52 -8.33 8.90
N PRO A 58 -8.89 -8.40 10.06
CA PRO A 58 -9.16 -7.71 11.31
C PRO A 58 -8.31 -6.43 11.51
N PHE A 59 -7.63 -5.98 10.46
CA PHE A 59 -6.75 -4.80 10.53
C PHE A 59 -7.53 -3.51 10.75
N THR A 60 -8.44 -3.19 9.82
CA THR A 60 -9.28 -1.99 9.88
C THR A 60 -10.63 -2.29 9.25
N PHE A 61 -11.71 -2.20 10.02
CA PHE A 61 -13.05 -2.50 9.53
C PHE A 61 -14.13 -1.76 10.33
N ARG A 62 -15.37 -1.77 9.80
CA ARG A 62 -16.50 -1.17 10.49
C ARG A 62 -17.21 -2.21 11.36
N ARG A 63 -17.44 -1.83 12.63
CA ARG A 63 -18.28 -2.55 13.57
C ARG A 63 -19.20 -1.52 14.24
N GLU A 64 -20.52 -1.71 14.12
CA GLU A 64 -21.53 -0.79 14.71
C GLU A 64 -21.29 0.68 14.32
N GLY A 65 -20.95 0.92 13.05
CA GLY A 65 -20.70 2.25 12.50
C GLY A 65 -19.33 2.86 12.83
N LYS A 66 -18.56 2.25 13.74
CA LYS A 66 -17.20 2.71 14.11
C LYS A 66 -16.13 1.97 13.34
N ILE A 67 -15.03 2.65 13.07
CA ILE A 67 -13.82 2.01 12.54
C ILE A 67 -13.08 1.39 13.72
N VAL A 68 -12.78 0.10 13.63
CA VAL A 68 -12.11 -0.70 14.67
C VAL A 68 -11.10 -1.65 14.04
N GLY A 69 -10.22 -2.24 14.82
CA GLY A 69 -9.29 -3.26 14.35
C GLY A 69 -7.90 -3.15 14.98
N TYR A 70 -7.04 -4.04 14.57
CA TYR A 70 -5.64 -4.08 15.01
C TYR A 70 -4.91 -2.76 14.74
N ASP A 71 -5.05 -2.22 13.54
CA ASP A 71 -4.42 -0.96 13.14
C ASP A 71 -4.98 0.22 13.94
N VAL A 72 -6.27 0.20 14.29
CA VAL A 72 -6.89 1.26 15.07
C VAL A 72 -6.30 1.33 16.47
N GLU A 73 -6.23 0.20 17.19
CA GLU A 73 -5.66 0.17 18.53
C GLU A 73 -4.16 0.52 18.51
N LEU A 74 -3.42 0.06 17.51
CA LEU A 74 -2.02 0.40 17.36
C LEU A 74 -1.83 1.90 17.08
N ALA A 75 -2.67 2.50 16.24
CA ALA A 75 -2.66 3.94 15.98
C ALA A 75 -2.99 4.76 17.23
N GLU A 76 -3.94 4.30 18.05
CA GLU A 76 -4.26 4.95 19.33
C GLU A 76 -3.07 4.99 20.27
N ILE A 77 -2.25 3.92 20.32
CA ILE A 77 -1.01 3.87 21.10
C ILE A 77 -0.02 4.92 20.58
N PHE A 78 0.21 5.00 19.27
CA PHE A 78 1.11 5.98 18.68
C PHE A 78 0.63 7.42 18.91
N CYS A 79 -0.65 7.68 18.69
CA CYS A 79 -1.23 9.00 18.90
C CYS A 79 -1.14 9.44 20.36
N LYS A 80 -1.38 8.54 21.31
CA LYS A 80 -1.20 8.80 22.74
C LYS A 80 0.25 9.17 23.06
N SER A 81 1.23 8.44 22.53
CA SER A 81 2.66 8.74 22.71
C SER A 81 3.05 10.09 22.08
N LEU A 82 2.42 10.46 20.94
CA LEU A 82 2.65 11.73 20.27
C LEU A 82 1.91 12.92 20.92
N GLY A 83 0.92 12.65 21.77
CA GLY A 83 0.08 13.67 22.41
C GLY A 83 -1.03 14.23 21.52
N VAL A 84 -1.53 13.46 20.57
CA VAL A 84 -2.60 13.84 19.61
C VAL A 84 -3.72 12.80 19.56
N LYS A 85 -4.79 13.09 18.80
CA LYS A 85 -5.88 12.15 18.55
C LYS A 85 -5.73 11.48 17.19
N PRO A 86 -6.10 10.21 17.00
CA PRO A 86 -6.21 9.60 15.68
C PRO A 86 -7.46 10.10 14.96
N ASN A 87 -7.32 10.41 13.66
CA ASN A 87 -8.42 10.72 12.76
C ASN A 87 -8.38 9.75 11.56
N PHE A 88 -9.26 8.74 11.56
CA PHE A 88 -9.31 7.70 10.54
C PHE A 88 -10.14 8.14 9.33
N ILE A 89 -9.52 8.11 8.15
CA ILE A 89 -10.12 8.52 6.88
C ILE A 89 -10.25 7.29 6.00
N ASP A 90 -11.50 6.81 5.86
CA ASP A 90 -11.81 5.66 5.02
C ASP A 90 -11.60 5.99 3.55
N THR A 91 -10.83 5.16 2.85
CA THR A 91 -10.40 5.40 1.48
C THR A 91 -10.35 4.09 0.72
N ALA A 92 -10.92 4.05 -0.48
CA ALA A 92 -10.80 2.90 -1.36
C ALA A 92 -9.31 2.57 -1.61
N TRP A 93 -8.97 1.28 -1.48
CA TRP A 93 -7.57 0.82 -1.50
C TRP A 93 -6.80 1.26 -2.75
N ALA A 94 -7.41 1.15 -3.93
CA ALA A 94 -6.76 1.53 -5.20
C ALA A 94 -6.34 3.01 -5.25
N GLY A 95 -7.02 3.87 -4.48
CA GLY A 95 -6.78 5.32 -4.40
C GLY A 95 -5.94 5.77 -3.20
N VAL A 96 -5.46 4.86 -2.34
CA VAL A 96 -4.87 5.24 -1.05
C VAL A 96 -3.54 6.01 -1.21
N ILE A 97 -2.63 5.59 -2.08
CA ILE A 97 -1.36 6.33 -2.32
C ILE A 97 -1.61 7.68 -3.01
N PRO A 98 -2.41 7.81 -4.09
CA PRO A 98 -2.80 9.12 -4.62
C PRO A 98 -3.42 10.05 -3.55
N SER A 99 -4.28 9.54 -2.68
CA SER A 99 -4.90 10.32 -1.59
C SER A 99 -3.88 10.80 -0.55
N LEU A 100 -2.84 10.01 -0.25
CA LEU A 100 -1.73 10.42 0.62
C LEU A 100 -0.98 11.63 0.02
N TYR A 101 -0.66 11.57 -1.28
CA TYR A 101 0.01 12.70 -1.96
C TYR A 101 -0.90 13.90 -2.18
N ALA A 102 -2.22 13.70 -2.26
CA ALA A 102 -3.22 14.78 -2.20
C ALA A 102 -3.40 15.35 -0.78
N LYS A 103 -2.60 14.91 0.21
CA LYS A 103 -2.59 15.36 1.61
C LYS A 103 -3.94 15.20 2.32
N LYS A 104 -4.76 14.22 1.90
CA LYS A 104 -6.00 13.90 2.61
C LYS A 104 -5.72 13.32 4.00
N PHE A 105 -4.60 12.65 4.16
CA PHE A 105 -4.09 12.11 5.44
C PHE A 105 -2.56 12.17 5.46
N ASP A 106 -1.98 11.86 6.60
CA ASP A 106 -0.55 11.99 6.86
C ASP A 106 0.18 10.65 6.71
N ILE A 107 -0.48 9.56 7.09
CA ILE A 107 0.03 8.20 6.96
C ILE A 107 -1.03 7.26 6.40
N ILE A 108 -0.60 6.13 5.84
CA ILE A 108 -1.46 5.00 5.50
C ILE A 108 -1.19 3.89 6.51
N MET A 109 -2.24 3.44 7.21
CA MET A 109 -2.18 2.34 8.16
C MET A 109 -3.35 1.40 7.93
N SER A 110 -3.14 0.42 7.04
CA SER A 110 -4.14 -0.56 6.61
C SER A 110 -3.45 -1.80 6.04
N ALA A 111 -2.51 -2.36 6.81
CA ALA A 111 -1.67 -3.50 6.48
C ALA A 111 -1.05 -3.42 5.07
N MET A 112 -0.47 -2.27 4.72
CA MET A 112 0.14 -2.08 3.41
C MET A 112 1.38 -2.97 3.26
N SER A 113 1.26 -4.02 2.44
CA SER A 113 2.38 -4.91 2.13
C SER A 113 3.47 -4.18 1.36
N TYR A 114 4.71 -4.54 1.61
CA TYR A 114 5.82 -4.06 0.80
C TYR A 114 5.76 -4.65 -0.61
N THR A 115 6.04 -3.83 -1.61
CA THR A 115 6.28 -4.25 -2.99
C THR A 115 7.38 -3.39 -3.61
N ALA A 116 8.09 -3.89 -4.62
CA ALA A 116 9.12 -3.15 -5.33
C ALA A 116 8.64 -1.79 -5.87
N GLU A 117 7.37 -1.68 -6.25
CA GLU A 117 6.77 -0.42 -6.69
C GLU A 117 6.46 0.53 -5.54
N ARG A 118 5.89 0.00 -4.43
CA ARG A 118 5.46 0.83 -3.31
C ARG A 118 6.64 1.46 -2.59
N VAL A 119 7.74 0.71 -2.38
CA VAL A 119 8.94 1.24 -1.73
C VAL A 119 9.64 2.35 -2.52
N LYS A 120 9.34 2.48 -3.83
CA LYS A 120 9.79 3.61 -4.67
C LYS A 120 8.87 4.83 -4.57
N ARG A 121 7.67 4.67 -4.03
CA ARG A 121 6.61 5.70 -4.03
C ARG A 121 6.25 6.21 -2.65
N VAL A 122 6.51 5.47 -1.59
CA VAL A 122 6.20 5.85 -0.22
C VAL A 122 7.31 5.38 0.72
N ALA A 123 7.56 6.16 1.77
CA ALA A 123 8.40 5.76 2.87
C ALA A 123 7.64 4.77 3.76
N PHE A 124 8.30 3.71 4.20
CA PHE A 124 7.73 2.68 5.06
C PHE A 124 8.41 2.63 6.42
N THR A 125 7.65 2.28 7.43
CA THR A 125 8.19 1.83 8.73
C THR A 125 8.79 0.43 8.62
N ILE A 126 9.42 -0.06 9.69
CA ILE A 126 9.72 -1.48 9.87
C ILE A 126 8.42 -2.31 9.90
N PRO A 127 8.48 -3.63 9.64
CA PRO A 127 7.31 -4.51 9.66
C PRO A 127 6.58 -4.54 11.00
N TYR A 128 5.24 -4.48 10.95
CA TYR A 128 4.37 -4.61 12.12
C TYR A 128 3.35 -5.76 12.00
N ALA A 129 3.20 -6.32 10.80
CA ALA A 129 2.34 -7.46 10.54
C ALA A 129 2.90 -8.34 9.41
N GLU A 130 2.51 -9.61 9.39
CA GLU A 130 2.73 -10.53 8.27
C GLU A 130 1.77 -10.21 7.13
N ALA A 131 2.22 -10.37 5.88
CA ALA A 131 1.43 -10.14 4.68
C ALA A 131 1.72 -11.16 3.56
N SER A 132 2.24 -12.34 3.92
CA SER A 132 2.45 -13.44 2.98
C SER A 132 1.14 -13.84 2.33
N GLN A 133 1.16 -14.08 1.00
CA GLN A 133 -0.05 -14.38 0.23
C GLN A 133 -0.42 -15.86 0.35
N ALA A 134 -1.73 -16.11 0.44
CA ALA A 134 -2.33 -17.42 0.41
C ALA A 134 -3.61 -17.38 -0.43
N LEU A 135 -4.20 -18.54 -0.66
CA LEU A 135 -5.50 -18.67 -1.34
C LEU A 135 -6.57 -19.05 -0.34
N LEU A 136 -7.71 -18.40 -0.42
CA LEU A 136 -8.96 -18.88 0.15
C LEU A 136 -9.68 -19.73 -0.91
N VAL A 137 -10.04 -20.93 -0.56
CA VAL A 137 -10.84 -21.85 -1.37
C VAL A 137 -12.05 -22.32 -0.56
N ARG A 138 -13.06 -22.87 -1.20
CA ARG A 138 -14.17 -23.54 -0.49
C ARG A 138 -13.63 -24.78 0.22
N ALA A 139 -14.21 -25.15 1.35
CA ALA A 139 -13.87 -26.39 2.07
C ALA A 139 -14.05 -27.61 1.17
N GLY A 140 -13.04 -28.48 1.12
CA GLY A 140 -12.93 -29.63 0.23
C GLY A 140 -12.21 -29.35 -1.09
N ASP A 141 -12.17 -28.09 -1.57
CA ASP A 141 -11.44 -27.73 -2.79
C ASP A 141 -9.91 -27.65 -2.56
N GLU A 142 -9.44 -27.55 -1.32
CA GLU A 142 -8.00 -27.63 -0.97
C GLU A 142 -7.36 -28.99 -1.34
N THR A 143 -8.16 -30.02 -1.55
CA THR A 143 -7.68 -31.30 -2.08
C THR A 143 -7.32 -31.25 -3.57
N LYS A 144 -7.92 -30.31 -4.31
CA LYS A 144 -7.75 -30.09 -5.75
C LYS A 144 -6.87 -28.86 -6.07
N ILE A 145 -6.82 -27.91 -5.15
CA ILE A 145 -6.00 -26.67 -5.24
C ILE A 145 -5.06 -26.68 -4.06
N ARG A 146 -3.87 -27.25 -4.25
CA ARG A 146 -2.83 -27.41 -3.23
C ARG A 146 -1.70 -26.41 -3.37
N GLY A 147 -1.67 -25.66 -4.47
CA GLY A 147 -0.66 -24.69 -4.78
C GLY A 147 -1.00 -23.85 -6.00
N ALA A 148 -0.09 -22.98 -6.40
CA ALA A 148 -0.30 -22.05 -7.51
C ALA A 148 -0.54 -22.77 -8.85
N GLU A 149 0.11 -23.89 -9.11
CA GLU A 149 -0.02 -24.60 -10.38
C GLU A 149 -1.40 -25.22 -10.59
N ASP A 150 -2.11 -25.55 -9.50
CA ASP A 150 -3.47 -26.11 -9.56
C ASP A 150 -4.53 -25.05 -9.92
N LEU A 151 -4.11 -23.78 -10.05
CA LEU A 151 -4.96 -22.70 -10.56
C LEU A 151 -5.09 -22.70 -12.11
N ALA A 152 -4.38 -23.57 -12.82
CA ALA A 152 -4.53 -23.76 -14.26
C ALA A 152 -6.00 -24.08 -14.61
N GLY A 153 -6.58 -23.34 -15.56
CA GLY A 153 -7.98 -23.50 -15.98
C GLY A 153 -9.03 -23.04 -14.96
N ARG A 154 -8.64 -22.45 -13.81
CA ARG A 154 -9.56 -21.95 -12.78
C ARG A 154 -9.90 -20.48 -12.97
N VAL A 155 -11.03 -20.07 -12.38
CA VAL A 155 -11.41 -18.65 -12.24
C VAL A 155 -10.90 -18.16 -10.90
N ILE A 156 -10.02 -17.16 -10.89
CA ILE A 156 -9.46 -16.61 -9.66
C ILE A 156 -10.02 -15.22 -9.35
N GLY A 157 -10.16 -14.91 -8.07
CA GLY A 157 -10.56 -13.61 -7.55
C GLY A 157 -9.37 -12.86 -6.94
N VAL A 158 -9.23 -11.58 -7.26
CA VAL A 158 -8.22 -10.68 -6.67
C VAL A 158 -8.85 -9.34 -6.35
N LYS A 159 -8.33 -8.65 -5.34
CA LYS A 159 -8.72 -7.28 -5.05
C LYS A 159 -7.88 -6.30 -5.87
N LEU A 160 -8.52 -5.28 -6.43
CA LEU A 160 -7.87 -4.21 -7.20
C LEU A 160 -6.74 -3.55 -6.39
N GLY A 161 -5.56 -3.44 -7.00
CA GLY A 161 -4.37 -2.83 -6.39
C GLY A 161 -3.76 -3.64 -5.24
N SER A 162 -4.22 -4.88 -4.98
CA SER A 162 -3.65 -5.74 -3.93
C SER A 162 -2.36 -6.42 -4.37
N PRO A 163 -1.53 -6.88 -3.42
CA PRO A 163 -0.39 -7.73 -3.75
C PRO A 163 -0.79 -9.03 -4.43
N GLY A 164 -1.98 -9.58 -4.14
CA GLY A 164 -2.52 -10.76 -4.81
C GLY A 164 -2.77 -10.53 -6.30
N GLN A 165 -3.21 -9.33 -6.70
CA GLN A 165 -3.33 -8.96 -8.11
C GLN A 165 -1.97 -8.96 -8.81
N ILE A 166 -0.94 -8.37 -8.19
CA ILE A 166 0.42 -8.34 -8.76
C ILE A 166 1.03 -9.75 -8.81
N LEU A 167 0.81 -10.55 -7.76
CA LEU A 167 1.37 -11.90 -7.67
C LEU A 167 0.79 -12.81 -8.74
N GLN A 168 -0.54 -12.79 -8.97
CA GLN A 168 -1.16 -13.64 -9.99
C GLN A 168 -0.64 -13.36 -11.40
N GLU A 169 -0.30 -12.10 -11.74
CA GLU A 169 0.30 -11.73 -13.03
C GLU A 169 1.66 -12.38 -13.24
N ARG A 170 2.44 -12.57 -12.16
CA ARG A 170 3.73 -13.27 -12.19
C ARG A 170 3.56 -14.79 -12.22
N LEU A 171 2.54 -15.30 -11.55
CA LEU A 171 2.29 -16.74 -11.46
C LEU A 171 1.74 -17.30 -12.76
N VAL A 172 0.94 -16.56 -13.54
CA VAL A 172 0.28 -17.07 -14.74
C VAL A 172 1.28 -17.61 -15.75
N GLU A 173 2.43 -16.98 -15.92
CA GLU A 173 3.46 -17.44 -16.86
C GLU A 173 4.11 -18.76 -16.40
N LYS A 174 4.35 -18.88 -15.09
CA LYS A 174 4.86 -20.13 -14.49
C LYS A 174 3.85 -21.26 -14.62
N ILE A 175 2.55 -20.95 -14.40
CA ILE A 175 1.47 -21.92 -14.53
C ILE A 175 1.34 -22.39 -15.99
N LYS A 176 1.38 -21.47 -16.96
CA LYS A 176 1.35 -21.81 -18.39
C LYS A 176 2.54 -22.72 -18.77
N ALA A 177 3.74 -22.41 -18.29
CA ALA A 177 4.93 -23.23 -18.54
C ALA A 177 4.80 -24.65 -17.96
N ALA A 178 4.21 -24.79 -16.76
CA ALA A 178 4.08 -26.06 -16.07
C ALA A 178 2.89 -26.90 -16.55
N LYS A 179 1.77 -26.29 -16.94
CA LYS A 179 0.49 -26.97 -17.20
C LYS A 179 -0.03 -26.78 -18.65
N GLY A 180 0.67 -26.03 -19.50
CA GLY A 180 0.24 -25.74 -20.88
C GLY A 180 -0.89 -24.71 -20.99
N GLN A 181 -1.47 -24.27 -19.87
CA GLN A 181 -2.53 -23.26 -19.83
C GLN A 181 -2.44 -22.41 -18.55
N GLY A 182 -2.87 -21.15 -18.64
CA GLY A 182 -2.99 -20.25 -17.47
C GLY A 182 -4.35 -20.40 -16.76
N TYR A 183 -4.73 -19.34 -16.05
CA TYR A 183 -6.09 -19.22 -15.50
C TYR A 183 -7.13 -19.23 -16.60
N LYS A 184 -8.34 -19.71 -16.28
CA LYS A 184 -9.50 -19.53 -17.17
C LYS A 184 -9.93 -18.06 -17.22
N GLU A 185 -9.94 -17.41 -16.07
CA GLU A 185 -10.37 -16.01 -15.92
C GLU A 185 -9.78 -15.43 -14.63
N VAL A 186 -9.51 -14.12 -14.63
CA VAL A 186 -9.17 -13.32 -13.43
C VAL A 186 -10.30 -12.32 -13.21
N ARG A 187 -10.97 -12.40 -12.05
CA ARG A 187 -11.99 -11.43 -11.64
C ARG A 187 -11.43 -10.48 -10.61
N ILE A 188 -11.56 -9.19 -10.92
CA ILE A 188 -11.08 -8.11 -10.05
C ILE A 188 -12.26 -7.56 -9.26
N PHE A 189 -12.07 -7.40 -7.94
CA PHE A 189 -13.05 -6.89 -6.99
C PHE A 189 -12.51 -5.63 -6.33
N ASP A 190 -13.40 -4.73 -5.91
CA ASP A 190 -13.01 -3.52 -5.19
C ASP A 190 -12.50 -3.81 -3.78
N ASP A 191 -13.08 -4.84 -3.13
CA ASP A 191 -12.71 -5.29 -1.80
C ASP A 191 -12.70 -6.83 -1.66
N HIS A 192 -12.14 -7.34 -0.57
CA HIS A 192 -12.11 -8.78 -0.32
C HIS A 192 -13.46 -9.38 0.06
N PRO A 193 -14.35 -8.72 0.84
CA PRO A 193 -15.69 -9.23 1.10
C PRO A 193 -16.47 -9.58 -0.17
N ALA A 194 -16.43 -8.74 -1.21
CA ALA A 194 -17.06 -9.02 -2.50
C ALA A 194 -16.46 -10.25 -3.20
N ALA A 195 -15.12 -10.41 -3.11
CA ALA A 195 -14.44 -11.59 -3.65
C ALA A 195 -14.83 -12.89 -2.89
N TYR A 196 -14.99 -12.82 -1.56
CA TYR A 196 -15.42 -13.99 -0.74
C TYR A 196 -16.86 -14.39 -1.03
N ILE A 197 -17.76 -13.42 -1.26
CA ILE A 197 -19.12 -13.70 -1.69
C ILE A 197 -19.09 -14.40 -3.05
N ALA A 198 -18.27 -13.96 -4.00
CA ALA A 198 -18.12 -14.59 -5.30
C ALA A 198 -17.58 -16.04 -5.18
N LEU A 199 -16.66 -16.31 -4.24
CA LEU A 199 -16.16 -17.64 -3.94
C LEU A 199 -17.26 -18.53 -3.38
N ALA A 200 -18.03 -18.05 -2.40
CA ALA A 200 -19.15 -18.78 -1.83
C ALA A 200 -20.23 -19.12 -2.86
N GLN A 201 -20.42 -18.27 -3.86
CA GLN A 201 -21.39 -18.45 -4.96
C GLN A 201 -20.84 -19.22 -6.17
N ASN A 202 -19.66 -19.87 -6.05
CA ASN A 202 -19.00 -20.60 -7.13
C ASN A 202 -18.69 -19.74 -8.38
N ARG A 203 -18.61 -18.41 -8.22
CA ARG A 203 -18.25 -17.49 -9.31
C ARG A 203 -16.74 -17.39 -9.51
N VAL A 204 -15.96 -17.68 -8.48
CA VAL A 204 -14.51 -17.88 -8.54
C VAL A 204 -14.14 -19.17 -7.80
N ASP A 205 -12.97 -19.76 -8.12
CA ASP A 205 -12.49 -21.01 -7.50
C ASP A 205 -11.54 -20.76 -6.35
N ALA A 206 -10.80 -19.65 -6.38
CA ALA A 206 -9.87 -19.24 -5.34
C ALA A 206 -9.80 -17.71 -5.25
N VAL A 207 -9.51 -17.18 -4.06
CA VAL A 207 -9.29 -15.75 -3.82
C VAL A 207 -7.94 -15.54 -3.14
N PHE A 208 -7.12 -14.65 -3.68
CA PHE A 208 -5.86 -14.24 -3.06
C PHE A 208 -6.08 -13.28 -1.89
N ASN A 209 -5.49 -13.57 -0.74
CA ASN A 209 -5.34 -12.61 0.37
C ASN A 209 -4.19 -13.03 1.28
N THR A 210 -3.93 -12.25 2.33
CA THR A 210 -2.84 -12.50 3.28
C THR A 210 -3.22 -13.59 4.29
N VAL A 211 -2.21 -14.36 4.72
CA VAL A 211 -2.38 -15.43 5.72
C VAL A 211 -3.12 -14.96 6.98
N PRO A 212 -2.75 -13.83 7.64
CA PRO A 212 -3.45 -13.40 8.85
C PRO A 212 -4.93 -13.10 8.63
N THR A 213 -5.28 -12.47 7.50
CA THR A 213 -6.68 -12.18 7.15
C THR A 213 -7.46 -13.47 6.89
N LEU A 214 -6.88 -14.41 6.14
CA LEU A 214 -7.55 -15.66 5.85
C LEU A 214 -7.73 -16.54 7.10
N ALA A 215 -6.79 -16.53 8.04
CA ALA A 215 -6.94 -17.20 9.32
C ALA A 215 -8.20 -16.71 10.08
N MET A 216 -8.48 -15.39 10.02
CA MET A 216 -9.71 -14.86 10.61
C MET A 216 -10.96 -15.25 9.83
N VAL A 217 -10.91 -15.26 8.49
CA VAL A 217 -12.04 -15.73 7.67
C VAL A 217 -12.40 -17.18 8.01
N LEU A 218 -11.40 -18.04 8.21
CA LEU A 218 -11.63 -19.44 8.61
C LEU A 218 -12.22 -19.54 10.01
N LYS A 219 -11.77 -18.71 10.95
CA LYS A 219 -12.28 -18.67 12.33
C LYS A 219 -13.73 -18.20 12.37
N ASP A 220 -14.09 -17.20 11.56
CA ASP A 220 -15.43 -16.59 11.53
C ASP A 220 -16.44 -17.43 10.74
N ALA A 221 -15.96 -18.30 9.84
CA ALA A 221 -16.79 -19.16 9.01
C ALA A 221 -16.29 -20.62 9.00
N PRO A 222 -16.32 -21.32 10.18
CA PRO A 222 -15.77 -22.67 10.32
C PRO A 222 -16.45 -23.64 9.36
N GLY A 223 -15.63 -24.44 8.68
CA GLY A 223 -16.08 -25.46 7.74
C GLY A 223 -16.59 -24.97 6.38
N LYS A 224 -16.59 -23.64 6.13
CA LYS A 224 -17.00 -23.10 4.82
C LYS A 224 -15.83 -22.96 3.84
N TYR A 225 -14.65 -22.70 4.35
CA TYR A 225 -13.46 -22.39 3.55
C TYR A 225 -12.25 -23.14 4.06
N ALA A 226 -11.25 -23.23 3.20
CA ALA A 226 -9.90 -23.68 3.53
C ALA A 226 -8.87 -22.68 3.01
N MET A 227 -7.68 -22.66 3.58
CA MET A 227 -6.56 -21.81 3.19
C MET A 227 -5.45 -22.65 2.61
N VAL A 228 -4.97 -22.29 1.42
CA VAL A 228 -3.79 -22.87 0.76
C VAL A 228 -2.63 -21.89 0.88
N GLN A 229 -1.62 -22.25 1.64
CA GLN A 229 -0.43 -21.45 1.89
C GLN A 229 0.69 -21.74 0.87
N GLY A 230 1.82 -21.01 0.95
CA GLY A 230 2.99 -21.23 0.11
C GLY A 230 2.81 -20.73 -1.34
N ILE A 231 1.91 -19.77 -1.56
CA ILE A 231 1.60 -19.25 -2.90
C ILE A 231 2.63 -18.23 -3.40
N GLY A 232 3.33 -17.59 -2.51
CA GLY A 232 4.38 -16.60 -2.80
C GLY A 232 5.49 -16.64 -1.76
N ALA A 233 6.44 -15.75 -1.87
CA ALA A 233 7.46 -15.55 -0.84
C ALA A 233 6.85 -14.90 0.41
N ASP A 234 7.53 -15.08 1.54
CA ASP A 234 7.21 -14.38 2.78
C ASP A 234 7.21 -12.87 2.53
N ASN A 235 6.22 -12.20 3.08
CA ASN A 235 6.08 -10.76 2.97
C ASN A 235 5.48 -10.19 4.26
N TRP A 236 5.66 -8.90 4.44
CA TRP A 236 5.21 -8.17 5.62
C TRP A 236 4.48 -6.89 5.22
N ALA A 237 3.85 -6.26 6.18
CA ALA A 237 3.21 -4.97 6.06
C ALA A 237 3.91 -3.93 6.94
N GLY A 238 4.01 -2.71 6.42
CA GLY A 238 4.47 -1.52 7.10
C GLY A 238 3.44 -0.40 7.05
N ILE A 239 3.61 0.59 7.91
CA ILE A 239 2.89 1.85 7.85
C ILE A 239 3.62 2.74 6.84
N ALA A 240 2.88 3.47 6.01
CA ALA A 240 3.48 4.26 4.94
C ALA A 240 3.18 5.75 5.09
N ALA A 241 4.14 6.59 4.68
CA ALA A 241 3.99 8.03 4.57
C ALA A 241 4.57 8.52 3.24
N ARG A 242 4.45 9.81 2.91
CA ARG A 242 5.14 10.38 1.74
C ARG A 242 6.65 10.25 1.93
N MET A 243 7.39 10.18 0.84
CA MET A 243 8.85 9.97 0.88
C MET A 243 9.58 11.04 1.71
N GLU A 244 9.08 12.26 1.71
CA GLU A 244 9.61 13.40 2.46
C GLU A 244 9.24 13.41 3.95
N ASP A 245 8.23 12.64 4.39
CA ASP A 245 7.71 12.64 5.77
C ASP A 245 8.53 11.74 6.70
N THR A 246 9.83 11.95 6.73
CA THR A 246 10.77 11.05 7.44
C THR A 246 10.67 11.13 8.98
N GLU A 247 10.16 12.23 9.53
CA GLU A 247 10.05 12.38 10.99
C GLU A 247 8.99 11.46 11.57
N ILE A 248 7.80 11.39 10.94
CA ILE A 248 6.72 10.52 11.41
C ILE A 248 7.09 9.05 11.24
N ILE A 249 7.79 8.67 10.16
CA ILE A 249 8.28 7.30 9.97
C ILE A 249 9.27 6.92 11.08
N ARG A 250 10.24 7.77 11.37
CA ARG A 250 11.20 7.51 12.46
C ARG A 250 10.54 7.41 13.83
N PHE A 251 9.55 8.26 14.10
CA PHE A 251 8.78 8.20 15.33
C PHE A 251 8.06 6.86 15.48
N ILE A 252 7.31 6.45 14.43
CA ILE A 252 6.56 5.19 14.45
C ILE A 252 7.51 3.99 14.52
N ASP A 253 8.67 4.02 13.86
CA ASP A 253 9.70 2.98 13.96
C ASP A 253 10.22 2.85 15.40
N GLY A 254 10.42 3.97 16.09
CA GLY A 254 10.80 3.99 17.51
C GLY A 254 9.74 3.31 18.38
N GLU A 255 8.47 3.64 18.19
CA GLU A 255 7.36 3.02 18.92
C GLU A 255 7.24 1.52 18.62
N LEU A 256 7.33 1.12 17.35
CA LEU A 256 7.29 -0.30 16.96
C LEU A 256 8.45 -1.10 17.56
N LYS A 257 9.67 -0.55 17.58
CA LYS A 257 10.83 -1.18 18.22
C LYS A 257 10.61 -1.33 19.73
N ARG A 258 10.12 -0.28 20.39
CA ARG A 258 9.74 -0.33 21.81
C ARG A 258 8.71 -1.42 22.08
N MET A 259 7.63 -1.46 21.29
CA MET A 259 6.54 -2.43 21.45
C MET A 259 6.97 -3.87 21.13
N LYS A 260 7.93 -4.06 20.24
CA LYS A 260 8.56 -5.40 20.02
C LYS A 260 9.40 -5.80 21.23
N ALA A 261 10.17 -4.87 21.81
CA ALA A 261 11.06 -5.16 22.93
C ALA A 261 10.30 -5.45 24.25
N ASP A 262 9.17 -4.76 24.48
CA ASP A 262 8.32 -4.97 25.67
C ASP A 262 7.19 -5.98 25.45
N ASP A 263 7.19 -6.68 24.32
CA ASP A 263 6.22 -7.71 23.92
C ASP A 263 4.77 -7.20 23.69
N SER A 264 4.54 -5.88 23.80
CA SER A 264 3.17 -5.32 23.68
C SER A 264 2.60 -5.42 22.27
N LEU A 265 3.46 -5.37 21.22
CA LEU A 265 3.04 -5.57 19.84
C LEU A 265 2.51 -7.00 19.63
N TYR A 266 3.22 -7.98 20.17
CA TYR A 266 2.84 -9.40 20.02
C TYR A 266 1.58 -9.74 20.84
N ARG A 267 1.41 -9.17 22.03
CA ARG A 267 0.15 -9.29 22.78
C ARG A 267 -1.03 -8.68 22.03
N LEU A 268 -0.83 -7.56 21.33
CA LEU A 268 -1.86 -6.97 20.48
C LEU A 268 -2.19 -7.87 19.27
N GLN A 269 -1.19 -8.53 18.68
CA GLN A 269 -1.42 -9.53 17.63
C GLN A 269 -2.22 -10.74 18.16
N GLU A 270 -1.88 -11.28 19.32
CA GLU A 270 -2.62 -12.38 19.96
C GLU A 270 -4.09 -12.00 20.22
N LYS A 271 -4.32 -10.76 20.68
CA LYS A 271 -5.69 -10.26 20.90
C LYS A 271 -6.52 -10.28 19.62
N TRP A 272 -5.98 -9.78 18.52
CA TRP A 272 -6.73 -9.61 17.28
C TRP A 272 -6.72 -10.83 16.38
N PHE A 273 -5.61 -11.55 16.29
CA PHE A 273 -5.43 -12.67 15.36
C PHE A 273 -5.44 -14.04 16.06
N GLY A 274 -5.21 -14.09 17.37
CA GLY A 274 -5.09 -15.33 18.14
C GLY A 274 -3.71 -15.97 18.06
N PHE A 275 -2.73 -15.33 17.41
CA PHE A 275 -1.35 -15.79 17.28
C PHE A 275 -0.37 -14.64 17.13
N ARG A 276 0.92 -14.93 17.36
CA ARG A 276 2.04 -14.01 17.10
C ARG A 276 2.55 -14.19 15.69
N MET A 277 2.81 -13.09 15.01
CA MET A 277 3.36 -13.08 13.66
C MET A 277 4.87 -13.04 13.70
N LYS A 278 5.53 -13.80 12.81
CA LYS A 278 6.97 -13.72 12.61
C LYS A 278 7.26 -12.47 11.75
N LEU A 279 7.92 -11.49 12.33
CA LEU A 279 8.23 -10.23 11.68
C LEU A 279 9.71 -10.17 11.29
N ALA A 280 10.00 -9.59 10.11
CA ALA A 280 11.36 -9.20 9.77
C ALA A 280 11.79 -7.99 10.63
N GLU A 281 13.11 -7.84 10.82
CA GLU A 281 13.66 -6.77 11.66
C GLU A 281 13.60 -5.39 10.97
N GLY A 282 13.76 -5.35 9.65
CA GLY A 282 13.80 -4.13 8.85
C GLY A 282 12.90 -4.17 7.63
N VAL A 283 12.85 -3.06 6.90
CA VAL A 283 12.15 -2.98 5.61
C VAL A 283 12.79 -3.97 4.64
N PRO A 284 11.99 -4.87 4.03
CA PRO A 284 12.51 -5.85 3.07
C PRO A 284 13.17 -5.16 1.87
N SER A 285 14.33 -5.66 1.46
CA SER A 285 14.98 -5.22 0.21
C SER A 285 14.36 -5.98 -0.96
N PHE A 286 13.95 -5.25 -1.97
CA PHE A 286 13.54 -5.82 -3.25
C PHE A 286 14.73 -5.67 -4.19
N GLY A 287 15.39 -6.79 -4.54
CA GLY A 287 16.47 -6.78 -5.52
C GLY A 287 15.99 -6.08 -6.79
N GLY A 288 16.83 -5.21 -7.34
CA GLY A 288 16.58 -4.49 -8.58
C GLY A 288 16.62 -5.40 -9.80
#